data_fe373d4f001a5949c5fb4fdd837e87de
#
_entry.id   fe373d4f001a5949c5fb4fdd837e87de
#
_cell.length_a   1.000
_cell.length_b   1.000
_cell.length_c   1.000
_cell.angle_alpha   90.00
_cell.angle_beta   90.00
_cell.angle_gamma   90.00
#
_symmetry.space_group_name_H-M   'P 1'
#
loop_
_entity.id
_entity.type
_entity.pdbx_description
1 polymer ?
#
loop_
_entity_poly.entity_id
_entity_poly.type
_entity_poly.pdbx_seq_one_letter_code
_entity_poly.pdbx_strand_id
1 'polypeptide(L)'
;VKESTLEVTRVRDIIALCGDRMEVFAGVLGYESAWLGAIGWVAVCSNLAPRLSSEMFDAAAFEANQPKALGLYKQLAPLLPWVGGPRYVSGTKAGFKLMGMDMGPPRPPRLPLPAQDVPALAQVLQGIGLIGAEARAAE
;
A
#
# COMPACT_ATOMS: atom_id res chain seq x y z
N VAL A 1 4.77 -10.84 14.65
CA VAL A 1 3.35 -10.39 14.58
C VAL A 1 3.18 -9.38 13.46
N LYS A 2 1.98 -9.32 12.83
CA LYS A 2 1.58 -8.24 11.93
C LYS A 2 0.68 -7.26 12.69
N GLU A 3 1.12 -6.01 12.82
CA GLU A 3 0.34 -4.95 13.45
C GLU A 3 -0.48 -4.20 12.38
N SER A 4 -1.81 -4.12 12.54
CA SER A 4 -2.75 -3.57 11.55
C SER A 4 -3.88 -2.72 12.15
N THR A 5 -3.73 -2.26 13.40
CA THR A 5 -4.79 -1.52 14.11
C THR A 5 -4.90 -0.06 13.70
N LEU A 6 -4.02 0.46 12.83
CA LEU A 6 -3.87 1.89 12.49
C LEU A 6 -3.32 2.75 13.64
N GLU A 7 -2.96 2.16 14.75
CA GLU A 7 -2.29 2.85 15.85
C GLU A 7 -0.79 2.55 15.79
N VAL A 8 -0.04 3.42 15.15
CA VAL A 8 1.39 3.21 14.88
C VAL A 8 2.23 3.02 16.15
N THR A 9 1.82 3.60 17.26
CA THR A 9 2.49 3.45 18.57
C THR A 9 2.52 2.03 19.06
N ARG A 10 1.60 1.17 18.64
CA ARG A 10 1.59 -0.27 19.00
C ARG A 10 2.81 -1.02 18.49
N VAL A 11 3.39 -0.61 17.36
CA VAL A 11 4.66 -1.20 16.88
C VAL A 11 5.75 -1.00 17.93
N ARG A 12 5.94 0.23 18.39
CA ARG A 12 6.90 0.58 19.47
C ARG A 12 6.60 -0.21 20.75
N ASP A 13 5.34 -0.26 21.15
CA ASP A 13 4.93 -0.87 22.43
C ASP A 13 5.15 -2.39 22.42
N ILE A 14 4.85 -3.06 21.30
CA ILE A 14 5.12 -4.51 21.13
C ILE A 14 6.63 -4.77 21.21
N ILE A 15 7.44 -3.98 20.52
CA ILE A 15 8.91 -4.11 20.56
C ILE A 15 9.43 -3.89 21.98
N ALA A 16 8.94 -2.85 22.68
CA ALA A 16 9.36 -2.55 24.04
C ALA A 16 8.99 -3.67 25.04
N LEU A 17 7.81 -4.29 24.87
CA LEU A 17 7.34 -5.35 25.78
C LEU A 17 7.93 -6.72 25.47
N CYS A 18 8.17 -7.02 24.20
CA CYS A 18 8.56 -8.36 23.76
C CYS A 18 10.08 -8.48 23.51
N GLY A 19 10.77 -7.38 23.20
CA GLY A 19 12.19 -7.42 22.81
C GLY A 19 12.41 -8.38 21.65
N ASP A 20 13.49 -9.13 21.69
CA ASP A 20 13.89 -10.09 20.65
C ASP A 20 12.99 -11.33 20.53
N ARG A 21 11.99 -11.46 21.41
CA ARG A 21 11.08 -12.62 21.38
C ARG A 21 10.01 -12.51 20.28
N MET A 22 9.83 -11.34 19.67
CA MET A 22 8.78 -11.14 18.68
C MET A 22 9.19 -10.10 17.63
N GLU A 23 9.26 -10.54 16.41
CA GLU A 23 9.41 -9.67 15.25
C GLU A 23 8.09 -9.00 14.90
N VAL A 24 8.13 -7.70 14.57
CA VAL A 24 6.95 -6.90 14.21
C VAL A 24 6.98 -6.54 12.73
N PHE A 25 5.91 -6.89 12.03
CA PHE A 25 5.65 -6.50 10.65
C PHE A 25 4.54 -5.44 10.63
N ALA A 26 4.75 -4.39 9.86
CA ALA A 26 3.72 -3.40 9.58
C ALA A 26 2.58 -4.02 8.75
N GLY A 27 1.34 -3.64 9.05
CA GLY A 27 0.17 -4.06 8.29
C GLY A 27 -0.31 -2.96 7.34
N VAL A 28 -0.58 -1.77 7.86
CA VAL A 28 -1.14 -0.66 7.08
C VAL A 28 -0.16 0.50 6.99
N LEU A 29 0.36 0.96 8.10
CA LEU A 29 1.22 2.14 8.23
C LEU A 29 2.71 1.75 8.03
N GLY A 30 3.08 1.36 6.81
CA GLY A 30 4.42 0.83 6.51
C GLY A 30 5.54 1.83 6.72
N TYR A 31 5.37 3.05 6.22
CA TYR A 31 6.38 4.11 6.33
C TYR A 31 6.64 4.46 7.81
N GLU A 32 5.58 4.73 8.55
CA GLU A 32 5.66 5.12 9.96
C GLU A 32 6.21 3.98 10.83
N SER A 33 5.75 2.75 10.56
CA SER A 33 6.17 1.56 11.31
C SER A 33 7.64 1.20 11.10
N ALA A 34 8.19 1.47 9.92
CA ALA A 34 9.61 1.27 9.65
C ALA A 34 10.49 2.07 10.60
N TRP A 35 10.16 3.33 10.83
CA TRP A 35 10.89 4.21 11.77
C TRP A 35 10.71 3.83 13.24
N LEU A 36 9.70 3.03 13.57
CA LEU A 36 9.47 2.51 14.91
C LEU A 36 10.05 1.11 15.13
N GLY A 37 10.77 0.56 14.15
CA GLY A 37 11.48 -0.71 14.27
C GLY A 37 10.74 -1.92 13.71
N ALA A 38 9.69 -1.74 12.90
CA ALA A 38 9.13 -2.86 12.14
C ALA A 38 10.16 -3.39 11.13
N ILE A 39 10.32 -4.71 11.07
CA ILE A 39 11.32 -5.38 10.24
C ILE A 39 10.80 -5.79 8.85
N GLY A 40 9.54 -5.55 8.58
CA GLY A 40 8.90 -5.84 7.30
C GLY A 40 7.53 -5.21 7.19
N TRP A 41 6.97 -5.25 5.98
CA TRP A 41 5.66 -4.67 5.67
C TRP A 41 4.80 -5.62 4.85
N VAL A 42 3.66 -6.03 5.40
CA VAL A 42 2.65 -6.81 4.66
C VAL A 42 1.67 -5.85 4.01
N ALA A 43 2.11 -5.24 2.91
CA ALA A 43 1.45 -4.12 2.27
C ALA A 43 0.42 -4.55 1.22
N VAL A 44 -0.79 -3.98 1.25
CA VAL A 44 -1.77 -4.19 0.18
C VAL A 44 -1.37 -3.46 -1.10
N CYS A 45 -0.82 -2.25 -0.98
CA CYS A 45 -0.37 -1.46 -2.12
C CYS A 45 0.71 -2.15 -2.95
N SER A 46 1.49 -3.07 -2.35
CA SER A 46 2.50 -3.85 -3.06
C SER A 46 1.92 -4.81 -4.11
N ASN A 47 0.62 -5.10 -4.08
CA ASN A 47 -0.02 -5.83 -5.16
C ASN A 47 0.00 -5.04 -6.48
N LEU A 48 -0.14 -3.72 -6.43
CA LEU A 48 -0.15 -2.84 -7.61
C LEU A 48 1.21 -2.19 -7.86
N ALA A 49 1.90 -1.77 -6.80
CA ALA A 49 3.17 -1.05 -6.85
C ALA A 49 4.26 -1.77 -6.03
N PRO A 50 4.65 -3.02 -6.39
CA PRO A 50 5.56 -3.83 -5.56
C PRO A 50 6.93 -3.16 -5.38
N ARG A 51 7.54 -2.69 -6.48
CA ARG A 51 8.86 -2.07 -6.43
C ARG A 51 8.86 -0.79 -5.59
N LEU A 52 7.92 0.13 -5.85
CA LEU A 52 7.82 1.38 -5.11
C LEU A 52 7.60 1.15 -3.61
N SER A 53 6.77 0.15 -3.26
CA SER A 53 6.50 -0.22 -1.87
C SER A 53 7.74 -0.80 -1.18
N SER A 54 8.47 -1.70 -1.85
CA SER A 54 9.69 -2.31 -1.32
C SER A 54 10.80 -1.25 -1.14
N GLU A 55 11.10 -0.50 -2.19
CA GLU A 55 12.14 0.54 -2.15
C GLU A 55 11.87 1.60 -1.06
N MET A 56 10.61 1.96 -0.85
CA MET A 56 10.21 2.88 0.22
C MET A 56 10.48 2.29 1.60
N PHE A 57 10.06 1.03 1.80
CA PHE A 57 10.24 0.37 3.10
C PHE A 57 11.72 0.12 3.40
N ASP A 58 12.49 -0.34 2.42
CA ASP A 58 13.93 -0.60 2.53
C ASP A 58 14.70 0.68 2.85
N ALA A 59 14.37 1.78 2.18
CA ALA A 59 14.97 3.09 2.44
C ALA A 59 14.72 3.58 3.88
N ALA A 60 13.54 3.28 4.45
CA ALA A 60 13.21 3.67 5.81
C ALA A 60 13.80 2.70 6.85
N ALA A 61 13.57 1.38 6.69
CA ALA A 61 13.86 0.38 7.71
C ALA A 61 15.34 -0.04 7.74
N PHE A 62 15.99 -0.14 6.58
CA PHE A 62 17.31 -0.75 6.47
C PHE A 62 18.41 0.24 6.06
N GLU A 63 18.08 1.22 5.21
CA GLU A 63 19.06 2.24 4.79
C GLU A 63 19.09 3.46 5.73
N ALA A 64 18.07 3.62 6.60
CA ALA A 64 17.87 4.82 7.42
C ALA A 64 17.93 6.13 6.62
N ASN A 65 17.53 6.08 5.35
CA ASN A 65 17.59 7.19 4.39
C ASN A 65 16.25 7.92 4.34
N GLN A 66 16.03 8.82 5.29
CA GLN A 66 14.76 9.54 5.42
C GLN A 66 14.39 10.37 4.19
N PRO A 67 15.27 11.13 3.54
CA PRO A 67 14.91 11.89 2.33
C PRO A 67 14.43 10.99 1.19
N LYS A 68 15.11 9.85 0.95
CA LYS A 68 14.73 8.86 -0.06
C LYS A 68 13.38 8.22 0.29
N ALA A 69 13.24 7.72 1.51
CA ALA A 69 12.00 7.09 1.98
C ALA A 69 10.80 8.02 1.90
N LEU A 70 10.94 9.28 2.32
CA LEU A 70 9.89 10.29 2.24
C LEU A 70 9.52 10.63 0.78
N GLY A 71 10.50 10.71 -0.11
CA GLY A 71 10.28 10.92 -1.54
C GLY A 71 9.44 9.80 -2.16
N LEU A 72 9.80 8.55 -1.89
CA LEU A 72 9.06 7.37 -2.36
C LEU A 72 7.67 7.25 -1.71
N TYR A 73 7.56 7.55 -0.41
CA TYR A 73 6.27 7.59 0.29
C TYR A 73 5.30 8.60 -0.33
N LYS A 74 5.77 9.81 -0.66
CA LYS A 74 4.94 10.83 -1.33
C LYS A 74 4.44 10.38 -2.70
N GLN A 75 5.20 9.57 -3.42
CA GLN A 75 4.74 8.95 -4.67
C GLN A 75 3.69 7.89 -4.41
N LEU A 76 3.86 7.07 -3.37
CA LEU A 76 2.96 5.96 -3.02
C LEU A 76 1.66 6.44 -2.35
N ALA A 77 1.73 7.52 -1.57
CA ALA A 77 0.63 8.00 -0.72
C ALA A 77 -0.72 8.19 -1.44
N PRO A 78 -0.79 8.69 -2.69
CA PRO A 78 -2.06 8.80 -3.40
C PRO A 78 -2.76 7.45 -3.66
N LEU A 79 -2.01 6.34 -3.71
CA LEU A 79 -2.57 5.00 -3.91
C LEU A 79 -3.18 4.42 -2.62
N LEU A 80 -2.64 4.77 -1.45
CA LEU A 80 -3.02 4.12 -0.18
C LEU A 80 -4.52 4.18 0.14
N PRO A 81 -5.26 5.29 -0.07
CA PRO A 81 -6.70 5.35 0.16
C PRO A 81 -7.52 4.41 -0.74
N TRP A 82 -6.98 4.04 -1.90
CA TRP A 82 -7.66 3.16 -2.86
C TRP A 82 -7.50 1.68 -2.53
N VAL A 83 -6.42 1.33 -1.86
CA VAL A 83 -6.09 -0.06 -1.49
C VAL A 83 -6.14 -0.30 0.02
N GLY A 84 -6.75 0.61 0.77
CA GLY A 84 -6.94 0.53 2.21
C GLY A 84 -8.42 0.61 2.63
N GLY A 85 -8.70 0.36 3.90
CA GLY A 85 -10.02 0.47 4.49
C GLY A 85 -11.12 -0.27 3.72
N PRO A 86 -12.30 0.34 3.53
CA PRO A 86 -13.42 -0.31 2.82
C PRO A 86 -13.12 -0.67 1.36
N ARG A 87 -12.21 0.06 0.71
CA ARG A 87 -11.84 -0.14 -0.70
C ARG A 87 -10.75 -1.19 -0.92
N TYR A 88 -10.20 -1.72 0.12
CA TYR A 88 -9.04 -2.62 0.11
C TYR A 88 -9.08 -3.68 -1.00
N VAL A 89 -10.15 -4.48 -1.13
CA VAL A 89 -10.23 -5.51 -2.17
C VAL A 89 -10.72 -4.95 -3.50
N SER A 90 -11.76 -4.10 -3.48
CA SER A 90 -12.36 -3.55 -4.70
C SER A 90 -11.41 -2.63 -5.46
N GLY A 91 -10.70 -1.75 -4.75
CA GLY A 91 -9.70 -0.87 -5.35
C GLY A 91 -8.50 -1.64 -5.91
N THR A 92 -8.00 -2.65 -5.18
CA THR A 92 -6.90 -3.49 -5.67
C THR A 92 -7.28 -4.22 -6.95
N LYS A 93 -8.47 -4.83 -7.01
CA LYS A 93 -8.94 -5.55 -8.21
C LYS A 93 -9.21 -4.60 -9.39
N ALA A 94 -9.78 -3.43 -9.13
CA ALA A 94 -9.96 -2.40 -10.15
C ALA A 94 -8.60 -1.89 -10.67
N GLY A 95 -7.62 -1.71 -9.79
CA GLY A 95 -6.26 -1.34 -10.17
C GLY A 95 -5.62 -2.37 -11.09
N PHE A 96 -5.71 -3.67 -10.76
CA PHE A 96 -5.24 -4.74 -11.65
C PHE A 96 -5.92 -4.69 -13.03
N LYS A 97 -7.24 -4.48 -13.07
CA LYS A 97 -7.96 -4.39 -14.34
C LYS A 97 -7.48 -3.21 -15.18
N LEU A 98 -7.26 -2.04 -14.57
CA LEU A 98 -6.69 -0.87 -15.25
C LEU A 98 -5.26 -1.11 -15.76
N MET A 99 -4.51 -2.00 -15.11
CA MET A 99 -3.17 -2.44 -15.53
C MET A 99 -3.21 -3.56 -16.59
N GLY A 100 -4.41 -3.94 -17.09
CA GLY A 100 -4.57 -5.00 -18.08
C GLY A 100 -4.66 -6.43 -17.51
N MET A 101 -4.75 -6.57 -16.20
CA MET A 101 -4.82 -7.87 -15.51
C MET A 101 -6.19 -8.04 -14.83
N ASP A 102 -7.19 -8.60 -15.53
CA ASP A 102 -8.49 -8.82 -14.91
C ASP A 102 -8.47 -10.00 -13.92
N MET A 103 -8.53 -9.67 -12.63
CA MET A 103 -8.57 -10.63 -11.53
C MET A 103 -10.00 -11.01 -11.12
N GLY A 104 -10.99 -10.71 -11.95
CA GLY A 104 -12.41 -10.94 -11.68
C GLY A 104 -12.98 -10.07 -10.55
N PRO A 105 -14.29 -10.18 -10.28
CA PRO A 105 -14.94 -9.39 -9.25
C PRO A 105 -14.50 -9.79 -7.83
N PRO A 106 -14.66 -8.92 -6.84
CA PRO A 106 -14.57 -9.29 -5.43
C PRO A 106 -15.55 -10.42 -5.08
N ARG A 107 -15.18 -11.27 -4.13
CA ARG A 107 -16.12 -12.27 -3.59
C ARG A 107 -17.16 -11.60 -2.71
N PRO A 108 -18.44 -12.00 -2.79
CA PRO A 108 -19.47 -11.52 -1.87
C PRO A 108 -19.06 -11.70 -0.40
N PRO A 109 -19.47 -10.82 0.50
CA PRO A 109 -20.38 -9.67 0.29
C PRO A 109 -19.71 -8.39 -0.26
N ARG A 110 -18.43 -8.43 -0.64
CA ARG A 110 -17.73 -7.25 -1.15
C ARG A 110 -18.19 -6.93 -2.57
N LEU A 111 -18.46 -5.65 -2.82
CA LEU A 111 -18.86 -5.15 -4.12
C LEU A 111 -17.63 -4.67 -4.93
N PRO A 112 -17.71 -4.63 -6.26
CA PRO A 112 -16.74 -3.95 -7.11
C PRO A 112 -16.59 -2.47 -6.74
N LEU A 113 -15.46 -1.87 -7.15
CA LEU A 113 -15.30 -0.42 -7.04
C LEU A 113 -16.39 0.27 -7.86
N PRO A 114 -17.09 1.29 -7.30
CA PRO A 114 -18.11 2.03 -8.04
C PRO A 114 -17.53 2.61 -9.34
N ALA A 115 -18.29 2.54 -10.44
CA ALA A 115 -17.83 2.98 -11.76
C ALA A 115 -17.35 4.44 -11.77
N GLN A 116 -18.02 5.30 -11.02
CA GLN A 116 -17.67 6.71 -10.86
C GLN A 116 -16.29 6.93 -10.19
N ASP A 117 -15.78 5.96 -9.43
CA ASP A 117 -14.49 6.04 -8.74
C ASP A 117 -13.31 5.55 -9.62
N VAL A 118 -13.60 4.77 -10.66
CA VAL A 118 -12.59 4.18 -11.54
C VAL A 118 -11.69 5.22 -12.23
N PRO A 119 -12.22 6.33 -12.78
CA PRO A 119 -11.38 7.34 -13.40
C PRO A 119 -10.40 8.00 -12.43
N ALA A 120 -10.80 8.21 -11.17
CA ALA A 120 -9.91 8.78 -10.15
C ALA A 120 -8.78 7.82 -9.77
N LEU A 121 -9.07 6.52 -9.66
CA LEU A 121 -8.04 5.50 -9.45
C LEU A 121 -7.07 5.44 -10.66
N ALA A 122 -7.59 5.52 -11.89
CA ALA A 122 -6.76 5.55 -13.09
C ALA A 122 -5.78 6.73 -13.09
N GLN A 123 -6.24 7.93 -12.70
CA GLN A 123 -5.35 9.10 -12.56
C GLN A 123 -4.23 8.87 -11.55
N VAL A 124 -4.52 8.24 -10.42
CA VAL A 124 -3.50 7.89 -9.43
C VAL A 124 -2.48 6.92 -10.01
N LEU A 125 -2.93 5.85 -10.69
CA LEU A 125 -2.04 4.86 -11.29
C LEU A 125 -1.16 5.47 -12.40
N GLN A 126 -1.70 6.40 -13.18
CA GLN A 126 -0.93 7.19 -14.16
C GLN A 126 0.13 8.06 -13.47
N GLY A 127 -0.28 8.78 -12.42
CA GLY A 127 0.61 9.69 -11.67
C GLY A 127 1.82 9.00 -11.05
N ILE A 128 1.69 7.71 -10.72
CA ILE A 128 2.79 6.89 -10.20
C ILE A 128 3.44 5.98 -11.27
N GLY A 129 3.05 6.16 -12.55
CA GLY A 129 3.69 5.47 -13.69
C GLY A 129 3.35 4.00 -13.85
N LEU A 130 2.22 3.52 -13.28
CA LEU A 130 1.79 2.12 -13.40
C LEU A 130 0.96 1.84 -14.64
N ILE A 131 0.35 2.87 -15.23
CA ILE A 131 -0.38 2.79 -16.51
C ILE A 131 -0.04 3.98 -17.40
N GLY A 132 -0.10 3.79 -18.73
CA GLY A 132 0.14 4.85 -19.70
C GLY A 132 -1.03 5.86 -19.81
N ALA A 133 -0.79 7.00 -20.47
CA ALA A 133 -1.81 8.03 -20.69
C ALA A 133 -2.99 7.56 -21.56
N GLU A 134 -2.81 6.50 -22.35
CA GLU A 134 -3.80 5.95 -23.30
C GLU A 134 -4.86 5.06 -22.64
N ALA A 135 -4.67 4.65 -21.39
CA ALA A 135 -5.62 3.77 -20.68
C ALA A 135 -7.02 4.40 -20.43
N ARG A 136 -7.23 5.67 -20.82
CA ARG A 136 -8.51 6.38 -20.71
C ARG A 136 -9.54 6.05 -21.80
N ALA A 137 -9.15 5.34 -22.86
CA ALA A 137 -9.99 5.15 -24.05
C ALA A 137 -10.71 3.79 -24.12
N ALA A 138 -10.63 2.98 -23.08
CA ALA A 138 -11.21 1.61 -23.06
C ALA A 138 -12.41 1.49 -22.11
N GLU A 139 -13.34 2.46 -22.16
CA GLU A 139 -14.71 2.34 -21.60
C GLU A 139 -15.75 2.37 -22.70
#